data_de09f35e2dc02f216bbde58fbb448fc0
#
_entry.id   de09f35e2dc02f216bbde58fbb448fc0
#
_cell.length_a   1.000
_cell.length_b   1.000
_cell.length_c   1.000
_cell.angle_alpha   90.00
_cell.angle_beta   90.00
_cell.angle_gamma   90.00
#
_symmetry.space_group_name_H-M   'P 1'
#
loop_
_entity.id
_entity.type
_entity.pdbx_description
1 polymer ?
#
loop_
_entity_poly.entity_id
_entity_poly.type
_entity_poly.pdbx_seq_one_letter_code
_entity_poly.pdbx_strand_id
1 'polypeptide(L)'
;MTSEPTSQLAEGAKIWVICGSSCAGKTTTARLLARRLPLAAHVEGDEMQRLIVSGCRWAVPGDSDPVTGRLTGEAGVQYALRIRNACLVAAAFADAGITAIVTDTTINEGFESLIEVLGGRLVNFVVLRPSVAVLRQRGIDRLPEEAAYLADRYDDSDHPEAAEFAGRVQAAADGRPVNEFEQIVERGLDRLPRIGLWLDPSGMDPQSVVDLLLDRRAEAAWMVGADQLSR
;
A
#
# COMPACT_ATOMS: atom_id res chain seq x y z
N MET A 1 -10.26 -28.60 -4.74
CA MET A 1 -10.66 -28.86 -3.35
C MET A 1 -10.77 -27.50 -2.68
N THR A 2 -11.98 -26.99 -2.52
CA THR A 2 -12.25 -25.74 -1.82
C THR A 2 -12.16 -26.04 -0.31
N SER A 3 -11.11 -25.54 0.35
CA SER A 3 -11.02 -25.57 1.81
C SER A 3 -12.19 -24.79 2.41
N GLU A 4 -12.94 -25.41 3.31
CA GLU A 4 -14.09 -24.77 3.94
C GLU A 4 -13.70 -23.51 4.72
N PRO A 5 -14.52 -22.43 4.72
CA PRO A 5 -14.22 -21.16 5.42
C PRO A 5 -13.87 -21.32 6.90
N THR A 6 -14.40 -22.35 7.53
CA THR A 6 -14.18 -22.64 8.97
C THR A 6 -12.73 -23.03 9.29
N SER A 7 -12.00 -23.64 8.36
CA SER A 7 -10.59 -24.03 8.54
C SER A 7 -9.65 -22.82 8.50
N GLN A 8 -9.96 -21.81 7.70
CA GLN A 8 -9.15 -20.59 7.60
C GLN A 8 -9.20 -19.73 8.87
N LEU A 9 -10.33 -19.71 9.57
CA LEU A 9 -10.48 -19.00 10.84
C LEU A 9 -9.62 -19.61 11.95
N ALA A 10 -9.44 -20.93 11.96
CA ALA A 10 -8.66 -21.65 12.97
C ALA A 10 -7.14 -21.42 12.79
N GLU A 11 -6.65 -21.29 11.54
CA GLU A 11 -5.22 -21.06 11.24
C GLU A 11 -4.84 -19.57 11.24
N GLY A 12 -5.82 -18.67 11.21
CA GLY A 12 -5.64 -17.22 11.08
C GLY A 12 -5.23 -16.79 9.66
N ALA A 13 -5.44 -15.52 9.37
CA ALA A 13 -5.14 -14.96 8.04
C ALA A 13 -3.65 -15.08 7.70
N LYS A 14 -3.34 -15.61 6.51
CA LYS A 14 -1.98 -15.71 5.95
C LYS A 14 -1.59 -14.49 5.13
N ILE A 15 -2.50 -13.57 4.88
CA ILE A 15 -2.25 -12.35 4.11
C ILE A 15 -2.49 -11.14 5.00
N TRP A 16 -1.50 -10.24 5.03
CA TRP A 16 -1.64 -8.89 5.56
C TRP A 16 -1.68 -7.92 4.41
N VAL A 17 -2.55 -6.94 4.46
CA VAL A 17 -2.57 -5.79 3.55
C VAL A 17 -2.42 -4.54 4.38
N ILE A 18 -1.28 -3.85 4.23
CA ILE A 18 -0.99 -2.60 4.93
C ILE A 18 -1.14 -1.45 3.94
N CYS A 19 -2.27 -0.77 4.04
CA CYS A 19 -2.64 0.39 3.23
C CYS A 19 -2.27 1.71 3.93
N GLY A 20 -2.14 2.77 3.17
CA GLY A 20 -1.89 4.13 3.68
C GLY A 20 -1.17 4.99 2.65
N SER A 21 -1.10 6.28 2.92
CA SER A 21 -0.42 7.27 2.08
C SER A 21 1.07 6.96 1.92
N SER A 22 1.74 7.60 0.96
CA SER A 22 3.21 7.64 0.93
C SER A 22 3.74 8.15 2.28
N CYS A 23 4.89 7.64 2.72
CA CYS A 23 5.49 7.98 4.01
C CYS A 23 4.67 7.61 5.27
N ALA A 24 3.58 6.86 5.14
CA ALA A 24 2.79 6.37 6.29
C ALA A 24 3.55 5.35 7.17
N GLY A 25 4.65 4.77 6.65
CA GLY A 25 5.44 3.77 7.35
C GLY A 25 5.12 2.32 6.96
N LYS A 26 4.38 2.10 5.87
CA LYS A 26 3.96 0.77 5.37
C LYS A 26 5.12 -0.21 5.24
N THR A 27 6.13 0.13 4.45
CA THR A 27 7.29 -0.72 4.16
C THR A 27 8.09 -1.05 5.43
N THR A 28 8.32 -0.07 6.28
CA THR A 28 9.02 -0.25 7.57
C THR A 28 8.23 -1.21 8.46
N THR A 29 6.94 -0.97 8.62
CA THR A 29 6.04 -1.83 9.41
C THR A 29 6.01 -3.25 8.87
N ALA A 30 5.88 -3.41 7.54
CA ALA A 30 5.85 -4.74 6.91
C ALA A 30 7.14 -5.53 7.13
N ARG A 31 8.30 -4.90 6.95
CA ARG A 31 9.61 -5.53 7.17
C ARG A 31 9.82 -5.95 8.63
N LEU A 32 9.40 -5.12 9.57
CA LEU A 32 9.48 -5.45 10.99
C LEU A 32 8.47 -6.54 11.38
N LEU A 33 7.24 -6.48 10.88
CA LEU A 33 6.23 -7.51 11.08
C LEU A 33 6.69 -8.86 10.52
N ALA A 34 7.27 -8.87 9.32
CA ALA A 34 7.81 -10.09 8.70
C ALA A 34 8.85 -10.79 9.57
N ARG A 35 9.72 -10.02 10.26
CA ARG A 35 10.75 -10.55 11.17
C ARG A 35 10.17 -11.16 12.46
N ARG A 36 8.92 -10.83 12.79
CA ARG A 36 8.21 -11.37 13.97
C ARG A 36 7.41 -12.64 13.65
N LEU A 37 7.29 -13.00 12.37
CA LEU A 37 6.55 -14.16 11.91
C LEU A 37 7.50 -15.31 11.57
N PRO A 38 7.10 -16.58 11.75
CA PRO A 38 7.96 -17.73 11.50
C PRO A 38 8.48 -17.82 10.07
N LEU A 39 7.62 -17.50 9.09
CA LEU A 39 7.95 -17.49 7.67
C LEU A 39 7.04 -16.46 6.97
N ALA A 40 7.64 -15.41 6.42
CA ALA A 40 6.89 -14.34 5.81
C ALA A 40 7.60 -13.75 4.59
N ALA A 41 6.82 -13.30 3.60
CA ALA A 41 7.25 -12.56 2.44
C ALA A 41 6.64 -11.15 2.47
N HIS A 42 7.43 -10.13 2.11
CA HIS A 42 6.95 -8.77 1.88
C HIS A 42 6.78 -8.55 0.38
N VAL A 43 5.59 -8.17 -0.03
CA VAL A 43 5.21 -7.88 -1.41
C VAL A 43 4.89 -6.39 -1.50
N GLU A 44 5.80 -5.63 -2.06
CA GLU A 44 5.68 -4.18 -2.22
C GLU A 44 5.06 -3.85 -3.58
N GLY A 45 3.96 -3.07 -3.60
CA GLY A 45 3.27 -2.73 -4.83
C GLY A 45 4.14 -1.93 -5.80
N ASP A 46 4.98 -1.03 -5.29
CA ASP A 46 5.90 -0.25 -6.12
C ASP A 46 6.87 -1.15 -6.90
N GLU A 47 7.33 -2.28 -6.32
CA GLU A 47 8.15 -3.24 -7.05
C GLU A 47 7.39 -3.92 -8.19
N MET A 48 6.07 -4.13 -8.05
CA MET A 48 5.25 -4.63 -9.16
C MET A 48 5.17 -3.62 -10.31
N GLN A 49 5.10 -2.32 -10.00
CA GLN A 49 5.16 -1.25 -11.00
C GLN A 49 6.50 -1.26 -11.74
N ARG A 50 7.61 -1.40 -11.02
CA ARG A 50 8.98 -1.40 -11.57
C ARG A 50 9.29 -2.60 -12.46
N LEU A 51 8.47 -3.64 -12.47
CA LEU A 51 8.58 -4.74 -13.44
C LEU A 51 8.22 -4.29 -14.88
N ILE A 52 7.53 -3.16 -15.03
CA ILE A 52 7.23 -2.58 -16.34
C ILE A 52 8.47 -1.82 -16.82
N VAL A 53 9.32 -2.49 -17.59
CA VAL A 53 10.63 -1.95 -18.04
C VAL A 53 10.46 -0.90 -19.14
N SER A 54 9.43 -0.99 -19.97
CA SER A 54 9.14 -0.05 -21.04
C SER A 54 7.71 0.44 -20.96
N GLY A 55 7.50 1.76 -21.06
CA GLY A 55 6.18 2.37 -20.94
C GLY A 55 5.63 2.43 -19.52
N CYS A 56 6.48 2.30 -18.50
CA CYS A 56 6.09 2.50 -17.10
C CYS A 56 5.52 3.92 -16.91
N ARG A 57 4.37 4.01 -16.27
CA ARG A 57 3.70 5.29 -16.00
C ARG A 57 3.39 5.42 -14.51
N TRP A 58 4.19 6.19 -13.81
CA TRP A 58 3.86 6.62 -12.45
C TRP A 58 2.79 7.70 -12.50
N ALA A 59 1.86 7.64 -11.55
CA ALA A 59 0.81 8.64 -11.48
C ALA A 59 1.37 10.00 -11.03
N VAL A 60 1.01 11.05 -11.76
CA VAL A 60 1.29 12.44 -11.39
C VAL A 60 -0.02 13.16 -11.02
N PRO A 61 0.02 14.30 -10.31
CA PRO A 61 -1.20 14.98 -9.81
C PRO A 61 -2.30 15.21 -10.86
N GLY A 62 -1.92 15.45 -12.11
CA GLY A 62 -2.86 15.63 -13.24
C GLY A 62 -3.53 14.35 -13.75
N ASP A 63 -3.09 13.18 -13.33
CA ASP A 63 -3.66 11.90 -13.76
C ASP A 63 -4.93 11.49 -12.97
N SER A 64 -5.38 12.30 -12.02
CA SER A 64 -6.54 11.97 -11.20
C SER A 64 -7.78 12.79 -11.58
N ASP A 65 -8.93 12.12 -11.58
CA ASP A 65 -10.21 12.80 -11.64
C ASP A 65 -10.41 13.67 -10.37
N PRO A 66 -10.67 14.98 -10.53
CA PRO A 66 -10.71 15.90 -9.38
C PRO A 66 -11.88 15.66 -8.43
N VAL A 67 -12.93 14.99 -8.89
CA VAL A 67 -14.13 14.71 -8.10
C VAL A 67 -14.02 13.40 -7.36
N THR A 68 -13.61 12.35 -8.08
CA THR A 68 -13.56 10.99 -7.53
C THR A 68 -12.20 10.64 -6.94
N GLY A 69 -11.12 11.33 -7.31
CA GLY A 69 -9.76 10.98 -6.94
C GLY A 69 -9.27 9.67 -7.59
N ARG A 70 -10.04 9.11 -8.55
CA ARG A 70 -9.62 7.93 -9.30
C ARG A 70 -8.54 8.33 -10.30
N LEU A 71 -7.55 7.48 -10.46
CA LEU A 71 -6.55 7.68 -11.49
C LEU A 71 -7.15 7.39 -12.87
N THR A 72 -6.71 8.15 -13.86
CA THR A 72 -7.23 8.08 -15.23
C THR A 72 -6.15 7.64 -16.21
N GLY A 73 -6.56 7.24 -17.41
CA GLY A 73 -5.65 6.85 -18.48
C GLY A 73 -4.71 5.70 -18.10
N GLU A 74 -3.53 5.68 -18.68
CA GLU A 74 -2.54 4.62 -18.50
C GLU A 74 -2.04 4.53 -17.04
N ALA A 75 -1.92 5.66 -16.35
CA ALA A 75 -1.53 5.67 -14.93
C ALA A 75 -2.52 4.91 -14.04
N GLY A 76 -3.82 5.07 -14.29
CA GLY A 76 -4.86 4.32 -13.56
C GLY A 76 -4.83 2.83 -13.87
N VAL A 77 -4.65 2.47 -15.15
CA VAL A 77 -4.54 1.05 -15.56
C VAL A 77 -3.34 0.37 -14.89
N GLN A 78 -2.17 1.01 -14.94
CA GLN A 78 -0.96 0.42 -14.35
C GLN A 78 -1.01 0.39 -12.83
N TYR A 79 -1.62 1.37 -12.18
CA TYR A 79 -1.85 1.38 -10.75
C TYR A 79 -2.76 0.20 -10.31
N ALA A 80 -3.88 -0.01 -10.99
CA ALA A 80 -4.76 -1.15 -10.70
C ALA A 80 -4.03 -2.49 -10.93
N LEU A 81 -3.27 -2.59 -12.03
CA LEU A 81 -2.48 -3.78 -12.37
C LEU A 81 -1.42 -4.09 -11.31
N ARG A 82 -0.70 -3.08 -10.80
CA ARG A 82 0.32 -3.30 -9.77
C ARG A 82 -0.26 -3.90 -8.49
N ILE A 83 -1.42 -3.39 -8.03
CA ILE A 83 -2.08 -3.92 -6.84
C ILE A 83 -2.63 -5.33 -7.10
N ARG A 84 -3.23 -5.55 -8.29
CA ARG A 84 -3.64 -6.87 -8.73
C ARG A 84 -2.49 -7.87 -8.68
N ASN A 85 -1.34 -7.53 -9.24
CA ASN A 85 -0.15 -8.38 -9.26
C ASN A 85 0.38 -8.66 -7.85
N ALA A 86 0.45 -7.64 -7.00
CA ALA A 86 0.86 -7.81 -5.60
C ALA A 86 -0.06 -8.77 -4.85
N CYS A 87 -1.37 -8.67 -5.06
CA CYS A 87 -2.36 -9.58 -4.47
C CYS A 87 -2.24 -11.01 -5.01
N LEU A 88 -1.98 -11.20 -6.31
CA LEU A 88 -1.74 -12.53 -6.91
C LEU A 88 -0.49 -13.20 -6.32
N VAL A 89 0.61 -12.45 -6.21
CA VAL A 89 1.86 -12.94 -5.58
C VAL A 89 1.62 -13.28 -4.11
N ALA A 90 0.90 -12.44 -3.38
CA ALA A 90 0.56 -12.68 -1.99
C ALA A 90 -0.31 -13.94 -1.82
N ALA A 91 -1.29 -14.15 -2.70
CA ALA A 91 -2.12 -15.34 -2.70
C ALA A 91 -1.28 -16.60 -2.93
N ALA A 92 -0.34 -16.57 -3.90
CA ALA A 92 0.55 -17.70 -4.16
C ALA A 92 1.44 -18.05 -2.96
N PHE A 93 2.00 -17.05 -2.25
CA PHE A 93 2.74 -17.28 -1.01
C PHE A 93 1.85 -17.90 0.08
N ALA A 94 0.65 -17.34 0.28
CA ALA A 94 -0.29 -17.82 1.28
C ALA A 94 -0.72 -19.28 1.02
N ASP A 95 -0.96 -19.64 -0.25
CA ASP A 95 -1.31 -21.01 -0.66
C ASP A 95 -0.15 -21.99 -0.44
N ALA A 96 1.09 -21.50 -0.48
CA ALA A 96 2.29 -22.27 -0.09
C ALA A 96 2.56 -22.28 1.43
N GLY A 97 1.68 -21.72 2.26
CA GLY A 97 1.83 -21.67 3.72
C GLY A 97 2.70 -20.52 4.23
N ILE A 98 3.19 -19.64 3.36
CA ILE A 98 4.02 -18.48 3.71
C ILE A 98 3.12 -17.28 3.99
N THR A 99 3.31 -16.61 5.12
CA THR A 99 2.57 -15.36 5.38
C THR A 99 3.03 -14.27 4.43
N ALA A 100 2.12 -13.69 3.65
CA ALA A 100 2.39 -12.58 2.75
C ALA A 100 1.96 -11.26 3.35
N ILE A 101 2.79 -10.22 3.21
CA ILE A 101 2.51 -8.87 3.68
C ILE A 101 2.57 -7.95 2.47
N VAL A 102 1.40 -7.51 1.98
CA VAL A 102 1.28 -6.55 0.88
C VAL A 102 1.34 -5.13 1.43
N THR A 103 2.12 -4.27 0.78
CA THR A 103 2.13 -2.83 1.10
C THR A 103 1.86 -2.03 -0.16
N ASP A 104 0.81 -1.21 -0.13
CA ASP A 104 0.48 -0.25 -1.17
C ASP A 104 -0.48 0.84 -0.64
N THR A 105 -0.74 1.85 -1.46
CA THR A 105 -1.84 2.81 -1.27
C THR A 105 -3.09 2.21 -1.92
N THR A 106 -3.76 1.27 -1.24
CA THR A 106 -4.83 0.44 -1.79
C THR A 106 -6.18 1.17 -1.64
N ILE A 107 -6.49 2.05 -2.59
CA ILE A 107 -7.72 2.85 -2.65
C ILE A 107 -8.39 2.72 -4.02
N ASN A 108 -9.63 3.16 -4.15
CA ASN A 108 -10.37 3.23 -5.42
C ASN A 108 -10.22 1.93 -6.27
N GLU A 109 -9.74 2.03 -7.53
CA GLU A 109 -9.51 0.90 -8.44
C GLU A 109 -8.51 -0.14 -7.89
N GLY A 110 -7.58 0.29 -7.06
CA GLY A 110 -6.68 -0.63 -6.38
C GLY A 110 -7.41 -1.48 -5.33
N PHE A 111 -8.36 -0.89 -4.60
CA PHE A 111 -9.19 -1.62 -3.66
C PHE A 111 -10.14 -2.60 -4.38
N GLU A 112 -10.69 -2.19 -5.52
CA GLU A 112 -11.49 -3.06 -6.40
C GLU A 112 -10.67 -4.26 -6.88
N SER A 113 -9.41 -4.03 -7.32
CA SER A 113 -8.49 -5.08 -7.75
C SER A 113 -8.14 -6.05 -6.61
N LEU A 114 -7.97 -5.54 -5.39
CA LEU A 114 -7.78 -6.37 -4.20
C LEU A 114 -8.97 -7.30 -3.97
N ILE A 115 -10.20 -6.76 -4.02
CA ILE A 115 -11.43 -7.55 -3.83
C ILE A 115 -11.54 -8.62 -4.92
N GLU A 116 -11.24 -8.28 -6.17
CA GLU A 116 -11.30 -9.22 -7.30
C GLU A 116 -10.37 -10.43 -7.08
N VAL A 117 -9.13 -10.18 -6.62
CA VAL A 117 -8.11 -11.23 -6.48
C VAL A 117 -8.24 -12.01 -5.18
N LEU A 118 -8.49 -11.32 -4.07
CA LEU A 118 -8.50 -11.93 -2.74
C LEU A 118 -9.92 -12.28 -2.24
N GLY A 119 -10.95 -12.12 -3.08
CA GLY A 119 -12.33 -12.42 -2.71
C GLY A 119 -12.50 -13.81 -2.11
N GLY A 120 -13.22 -13.90 -0.99
CA GLY A 120 -13.42 -15.14 -0.24
C GLY A 120 -12.23 -15.56 0.65
N ARG A 121 -11.12 -14.79 0.69
CA ARG A 121 -10.00 -15.05 1.59
C ARG A 121 -10.12 -14.22 2.88
N LEU A 122 -9.66 -14.78 3.98
CA LEU A 122 -9.45 -14.04 5.22
C LEU A 122 -8.10 -13.31 5.14
N VAL A 123 -8.12 -11.99 5.30
CA VAL A 123 -6.92 -11.15 5.33
C VAL A 123 -6.87 -10.32 6.61
N ASN A 124 -5.69 -9.87 7.01
CA ASN A 124 -5.53 -8.83 8.01
C ASN A 124 -5.37 -7.50 7.24
N PHE A 125 -6.43 -6.68 7.21
CA PHE A 125 -6.42 -5.38 6.53
C PHE A 125 -6.10 -4.27 7.53
N VAL A 126 -5.07 -3.49 7.26
CA VAL A 126 -4.58 -2.41 8.13
C VAL A 126 -4.47 -1.12 7.32
N VAL A 127 -4.98 -0.03 7.86
CA VAL A 127 -4.78 1.31 7.31
C VAL A 127 -3.93 2.13 8.27
N LEU A 128 -2.72 2.49 7.83
CA LEU A 128 -1.85 3.43 8.53
C LEU A 128 -2.17 4.84 8.06
N ARG A 129 -2.71 5.66 8.96
CA ARG A 129 -3.11 7.02 8.66
C ARG A 129 -2.51 8.01 9.66
N PRO A 130 -1.20 8.31 9.55
CA PRO A 130 -0.58 9.33 10.38
C PRO A 130 -1.10 10.72 10.02
N SER A 131 -0.89 11.68 10.91
CA SER A 131 -1.26 13.07 10.63
C SER A 131 -0.54 13.64 9.41
N VAL A 132 -1.19 14.56 8.71
CA VAL A 132 -0.64 15.24 7.52
C VAL A 132 0.71 15.89 7.83
N ALA A 133 0.87 16.47 9.01
CA ALA A 133 2.14 17.08 9.43
C ALA A 133 3.28 16.06 9.50
N VAL A 134 3.00 14.84 10.01
CA VAL A 134 3.98 13.75 10.08
C VAL A 134 4.29 13.21 8.69
N LEU A 135 3.29 13.03 7.82
CA LEU A 135 3.51 12.60 6.44
C LEU A 135 4.42 13.56 5.69
N ARG A 136 4.14 14.86 5.81
CA ARG A 136 4.93 15.91 5.17
C ARG A 136 6.39 15.91 5.66
N GLN A 137 6.60 15.86 6.98
CA GLN A 137 7.95 15.84 7.54
C GLN A 137 8.73 14.60 7.06
N ARG A 138 8.12 13.41 7.15
CA ARG A 138 8.73 12.16 6.67
C ARG A 138 9.00 12.18 5.17
N GLY A 139 8.14 12.83 4.38
CA GLY A 139 8.35 13.01 2.94
C GLY A 139 9.61 13.83 2.64
N ILE A 140 9.82 14.93 3.37
CA ILE A 140 11.02 15.76 3.25
C ILE A 140 12.27 14.98 3.71
N ASP A 141 12.19 14.31 4.85
CA ASP A 141 13.33 13.57 5.43
C ASP A 141 13.81 12.42 4.52
N ARG A 142 12.92 11.85 3.69
CA ARG A 142 13.24 10.76 2.75
C ARG A 142 13.91 11.23 1.45
N LEU A 143 13.82 12.49 1.07
CA LEU A 143 14.33 12.97 -0.22
C LEU A 143 15.79 12.59 -0.49
N PRO A 144 16.74 12.69 0.46
CA PRO A 144 18.14 12.33 0.21
C PRO A 144 18.31 10.82 -0.06
N GLU A 145 17.64 9.95 0.71
CA GLU A 145 17.70 8.50 0.55
C GLU A 145 17.10 8.07 -0.78
N GLU A 146 15.98 8.66 -1.13
CA GLU A 146 15.28 8.38 -2.38
C GLU A 146 16.07 8.86 -3.59
N ALA A 147 16.73 10.02 -3.51
CA ALA A 147 17.63 10.50 -4.55
C ALA A 147 18.78 9.51 -4.80
N ALA A 148 19.40 9.00 -3.72
CA ALA A 148 20.47 8.02 -3.83
C ALA A 148 19.97 6.70 -4.44
N TYR A 149 18.80 6.24 -4.03
CA TYR A 149 18.17 5.03 -4.56
C TYR A 149 17.89 5.12 -6.08
N LEU A 150 17.34 6.27 -6.53
CA LEU A 150 17.02 6.49 -7.94
C LEU A 150 18.28 6.61 -8.79
N ALA A 151 19.33 7.28 -8.27
CA ALA A 151 20.60 7.41 -8.97
C ALA A 151 21.34 6.06 -9.14
N ASP A 152 21.20 5.15 -8.16
CA ASP A 152 21.76 3.79 -8.26
C ASP A 152 20.98 2.89 -9.23
N ARG A 153 19.67 3.13 -9.37
CA ARG A 153 18.78 2.26 -10.13
C ARG A 153 18.61 2.66 -11.59
N TYR A 154 18.68 3.95 -11.87
CA TYR A 154 18.42 4.50 -13.20
C TYR A 154 19.57 5.38 -13.68
N ASP A 155 20.16 4.99 -14.80
CA ASP A 155 21.18 5.80 -15.49
C ASP A 155 20.55 7.00 -16.24
N ASP A 156 19.21 7.02 -16.39
CA ASP A 156 18.47 7.96 -17.20
C ASP A 156 17.57 8.85 -16.32
N SER A 157 17.81 10.18 -16.41
CA SER A 157 16.99 11.20 -15.76
C SER A 157 15.56 11.29 -16.33
N ASP A 158 15.32 10.72 -17.50
CA ASP A 158 14.01 10.74 -18.17
C ASP A 158 13.08 9.61 -17.67
N HIS A 159 13.55 8.75 -16.75
CA HIS A 159 12.70 7.74 -16.17
C HIS A 159 11.51 8.37 -15.41
N PRO A 160 10.26 7.90 -15.61
CA PRO A 160 9.06 8.51 -15.01
C PRO A 160 9.11 8.65 -13.48
N GLU A 161 9.74 7.71 -12.77
CA GLU A 161 9.92 7.77 -11.32
C GLU A 161 10.90 8.89 -10.93
N ALA A 162 11.96 9.09 -11.71
CA ALA A 162 12.91 10.19 -11.51
C ALA A 162 12.26 11.57 -11.75
N ALA A 163 11.41 11.67 -12.77
CA ALA A 163 10.65 12.88 -13.05
C ALA A 163 9.65 13.22 -11.93
N GLU A 164 8.95 12.23 -11.40
CA GLU A 164 8.05 12.40 -10.24
C GLU A 164 8.84 12.85 -8.99
N PHE A 165 9.99 12.23 -8.74
CA PHE A 165 10.90 12.62 -7.65
C PHE A 165 11.39 14.07 -7.79
N ALA A 166 11.84 14.48 -8.98
CA ALA A 166 12.28 15.85 -9.24
C ALA A 166 11.16 16.87 -8.94
N GLY A 167 9.92 16.55 -9.28
CA GLY A 167 8.75 17.35 -8.93
C GLY A 167 8.56 17.53 -7.43
N ARG A 168 8.80 16.48 -6.64
CA ARG A 168 8.71 16.53 -5.16
C ARG A 168 9.84 17.35 -4.54
N VAL A 169 11.06 17.23 -5.07
CA VAL A 169 12.20 18.05 -4.62
C VAL A 169 11.91 19.53 -4.88
N GLN A 170 11.41 19.88 -6.07
CA GLN A 170 11.03 21.25 -6.38
C GLN A 170 9.90 21.78 -5.48
N ALA A 171 8.87 20.93 -5.21
CA ALA A 171 7.80 21.31 -4.30
C ALA A 171 8.32 21.59 -2.88
N ALA A 172 9.27 20.79 -2.38
CA ALA A 172 9.90 21.04 -1.09
C ALA A 172 10.68 22.36 -1.07
N ALA A 173 11.45 22.65 -2.12
CA ALA A 173 12.19 23.90 -2.26
C ALA A 173 11.28 25.13 -2.29
N ASP A 174 10.10 25.01 -2.91
CA ASP A 174 9.10 26.08 -3.00
C ASP A 174 8.22 26.20 -1.73
N GLY A 175 8.44 25.36 -0.71
CA GLY A 175 7.59 25.30 0.48
C GLY A 175 6.17 24.78 0.21
N ARG A 176 5.94 24.17 -0.95
CA ARG A 176 4.68 23.49 -1.31
C ARG A 176 4.60 22.10 -0.67
N PRO A 177 3.43 21.48 -0.57
CA PRO A 177 3.33 20.07 -0.17
C PRO A 177 4.22 19.20 -1.05
N VAL A 178 5.07 18.37 -0.44
CA VAL A 178 6.00 17.47 -1.16
C VAL A 178 5.26 16.40 -1.91
N ASN A 179 4.04 16.10 -1.48
CA ASN A 179 3.19 15.09 -2.11
C ASN A 179 1.81 15.68 -2.42
N GLU A 180 1.62 16.16 -3.64
CA GLU A 180 0.32 16.69 -4.09
C GLU A 180 -0.77 15.60 -4.18
N PHE A 181 -0.35 14.32 -4.29
CA PHE A 181 -1.24 13.17 -4.16
C PHE A 181 -1.85 13.00 -2.78
N GLU A 182 -1.27 13.61 -1.75
CA GLU A 182 -1.72 13.42 -0.36
C GLU A 182 -3.23 13.69 -0.22
N GLN A 183 -3.75 14.76 -0.81
CA GLN A 183 -5.17 15.07 -0.76
C GLN A 183 -6.04 14.06 -1.54
N ILE A 184 -5.50 13.51 -2.65
CA ILE A 184 -6.19 12.50 -3.45
C ILE A 184 -6.27 11.21 -2.66
N VAL A 185 -5.15 10.79 -2.06
CA VAL A 185 -5.07 9.60 -1.22
C VAL A 185 -5.96 9.73 0.02
N GLU A 186 -5.95 10.86 0.71
CA GLU A 186 -6.80 11.10 1.87
C GLU A 186 -8.29 11.00 1.51
N ARG A 187 -8.72 11.59 0.38
CA ARG A 187 -10.09 11.42 -0.12
C ARG A 187 -10.40 9.96 -0.48
N GLY A 188 -9.44 9.24 -1.04
CA GLY A 188 -9.58 7.82 -1.33
C GLY A 188 -9.72 6.97 -0.06
N LEU A 189 -8.92 7.27 0.97
CA LEU A 189 -9.01 6.63 2.28
C LEU A 189 -10.35 6.93 2.97
N ASP A 190 -10.88 8.15 2.85
CA ASP A 190 -12.19 8.51 3.42
C ASP A 190 -13.35 7.71 2.78
N ARG A 191 -13.18 7.27 1.53
CA ARG A 191 -14.16 6.46 0.80
C ARG A 191 -14.04 4.96 1.06
N LEU A 192 -12.89 4.50 1.59
CA LEU A 192 -12.75 3.10 1.95
C LEU A 192 -13.80 2.72 3.02
N PRO A 193 -14.40 1.55 2.90
CA PRO A 193 -15.22 1.02 3.98
C PRO A 193 -14.38 0.88 5.26
N ARG A 194 -14.99 1.11 6.42
CA ARG A 194 -14.32 1.00 7.73
C ARG A 194 -14.15 -0.46 8.14
N ILE A 195 -13.37 -1.19 7.34
CA ILE A 195 -12.99 -2.58 7.57
C ILE A 195 -11.57 -2.66 8.14
N GLY A 196 -11.28 -3.74 8.85
CA GLY A 196 -9.96 -3.98 9.42
C GLY A 196 -9.54 -2.96 10.48
N LEU A 197 -8.25 -2.85 10.70
CA LEU A 197 -7.65 -2.01 11.75
C LEU A 197 -7.15 -0.69 11.16
N TRP A 198 -7.69 0.41 11.68
CA TRP A 198 -7.25 1.77 11.34
C TRP A 198 -6.38 2.31 12.47
N LEU A 199 -5.18 2.76 12.16
CA LEU A 199 -4.17 3.20 13.13
C LEU A 199 -3.54 4.53 12.72
N ASP A 200 -3.46 5.48 13.67
CA ASP A 200 -2.59 6.64 13.57
C ASP A 200 -1.25 6.35 14.24
N PRO A 201 -0.17 6.16 13.46
CA PRO A 201 1.17 5.88 13.99
C PRO A 201 2.02 7.15 14.20
N SER A 202 1.42 8.35 14.29
CA SER A 202 2.16 9.64 14.30
C SER A 202 3.14 9.77 15.47
N GLY A 203 2.77 9.28 16.65
CA GLY A 203 3.59 9.36 17.86
C GLY A 203 4.24 8.05 18.26
N MET A 204 4.23 7.04 17.40
CA MET A 204 4.70 5.69 17.71
C MET A 204 6.04 5.41 17.03
N ASP A 205 6.92 4.71 17.72
CA ASP A 205 8.07 4.07 17.08
C ASP A 205 7.61 2.85 16.28
N PRO A 206 8.37 2.42 15.24
CA PRO A 206 7.95 1.36 14.36
C PRO A 206 7.75 -0.02 15.02
N GLN A 207 8.47 -0.33 16.13
CA GLN A 207 8.28 -1.59 16.86
C GLN A 207 6.95 -1.58 17.60
N SER A 208 6.61 -0.48 18.26
CA SER A 208 5.32 -0.30 18.94
C SER A 208 4.14 -0.43 17.99
N VAL A 209 4.30 0.05 16.72
CA VAL A 209 3.28 -0.17 15.69
C VAL A 209 3.09 -1.67 15.43
N VAL A 210 4.17 -2.43 15.26
CA VAL A 210 4.10 -3.88 15.00
C VAL A 210 3.51 -4.64 16.18
N ASP A 211 3.92 -4.31 17.42
CA ASP A 211 3.37 -4.91 18.62
C ASP A 211 1.85 -4.73 18.69
N LEU A 212 1.38 -3.50 18.42
CA LEU A 212 -0.05 -3.20 18.39
C LEU A 212 -0.79 -3.96 17.27
N LEU A 213 -0.19 -4.11 16.09
CA LEU A 213 -0.78 -4.88 14.99
C LEU A 213 -0.95 -6.36 15.37
N LEU A 214 0.03 -6.94 16.07
CA LEU A 214 -0.03 -8.32 16.53
C LEU A 214 -1.05 -8.50 17.64
N ASP A 215 -1.10 -7.59 18.60
CA ASP A 215 -2.04 -7.61 19.72
C ASP A 215 -3.49 -7.44 19.25
N ARG A 216 -3.72 -6.57 18.26
CA ARG A 216 -5.04 -6.26 17.70
C ARG A 216 -5.33 -7.00 16.39
N ARG A 217 -4.65 -8.11 16.13
CA ARG A 217 -4.81 -8.89 14.91
C ARG A 217 -6.25 -9.28 14.61
N ALA A 218 -7.02 -9.60 15.63
CA ALA A 218 -8.43 -9.96 15.46
C ALA A 218 -9.28 -8.81 14.88
N GLU A 219 -8.94 -7.55 15.19
CA GLU A 219 -9.61 -6.37 14.64
C GLU A 219 -9.19 -6.10 13.18
N ALA A 220 -7.98 -6.50 12.80
CA ALA A 220 -7.50 -6.40 11.42
C ALA A 220 -8.15 -7.45 10.51
N ALA A 221 -8.67 -8.54 11.06
CA ALA A 221 -9.21 -9.65 10.28
C ALA A 221 -10.46 -9.25 9.50
N TRP A 222 -10.43 -9.49 8.19
CA TRP A 222 -11.52 -9.21 7.27
C TRP A 222 -11.66 -10.30 6.22
N MET A 223 -12.89 -10.81 6.06
CA MET A 223 -13.24 -11.73 4.98
C MET A 223 -13.55 -10.89 3.73
N VAL A 224 -12.66 -10.95 2.74
CA VAL A 224 -12.74 -10.10 1.56
C VAL A 224 -14.04 -10.37 0.79
N GLY A 225 -14.80 -9.30 0.55
CA GLY A 225 -16.06 -9.35 -0.20
C GLY A 225 -17.30 -9.73 0.61
N ALA A 226 -17.18 -10.09 1.89
CA ALA A 226 -18.35 -10.47 2.72
C ALA A 226 -19.36 -9.32 2.87
N ASP A 227 -18.88 -8.09 2.99
CA ASP A 227 -19.73 -6.90 3.19
C ASP A 227 -20.43 -6.41 1.91
N GLN A 228 -20.03 -6.93 0.74
CA GLN A 228 -20.65 -6.57 -0.55
C GLN A 228 -21.83 -7.48 -0.93
N LEU A 229 -21.97 -8.62 -0.29
CA LEU A 229 -23.07 -9.55 -0.51
C LEU A 229 -24.34 -9.19 0.28
N SER A 230 -24.26 -8.13 1.11
CA SER A 230 -25.36 -7.70 2.02
C SER A 230 -26.04 -6.39 1.58
N ARG A 231 -25.87 -5.95 0.32
CA ARG A 231 -26.56 -4.77 -0.24
C ARG A 231 -27.36 -5.11 -1.47
#